data_0fb5f833580e76a8d8e36d9c3d6e52b0
#
_entry.id   0fb5f833580e76a8d8e36d9c3d6e52b0
#
_cell.length_a   1.000
_cell.length_b   1.000
_cell.length_c   1.000
_cell.angle_alpha   90.00
_cell.angle_beta   90.00
_cell.angle_gamma   90.00
#
_symmetry.space_group_name_H-M   'P 1'
#
loop_
_entity.id
_entity.type
_entity.pdbx_description
1 polymer ?
#
loop_
_entity_poly.entity_id
_entity_poly.type
_entity_poly.pdbx_seq_one_letter_code
_entity_poly.pdbx_strand_id
1 'polypeptide(L)'
;CCVCLRSGVCQQEALYQPELSWPRIVRKNFSDPLKIHPETRIPGRGTEEMKTNEVTGRFKRGFYGAALEMGRPGVGAWFRDVEKAAMALASLGVAFEENNPVTKLMTDRKTGQINPEVLEEKVLSAIIEFLIPQEKLPTLLEALKKIAEKIDTVFSGDIISRVEKDGSISYLKVFQEGSRFLSINGKSNVGLGRPKYRED
;
A
#
# COMPACT_ATOMS: atom_id res chain seq x y z
N CYS A 1 -12.88 -7.42 9.58
CA CYS A 1 -13.51 -6.13 9.22
C CYS A 1 -14.57 -5.66 10.24
N CYS A 2 -14.89 -6.48 11.23
CA CYS A 2 -15.87 -6.19 12.29
C CYS A 2 -17.25 -5.70 11.79
N VAL A 3 -17.61 -5.92 10.53
CA VAL A 3 -18.90 -5.48 9.97
C VAL A 3 -20.05 -6.23 10.64
N CYS A 4 -19.98 -7.56 10.75
CA CYS A 4 -21.03 -8.36 11.38
C CYS A 4 -21.21 -7.99 12.87
N LEU A 5 -20.13 -7.65 13.57
CA LEU A 5 -20.20 -7.21 14.96
C LEU A 5 -20.94 -5.88 15.10
N ARG A 6 -20.69 -4.93 14.19
CA ARG A 6 -21.31 -3.60 14.23
C ARG A 6 -22.73 -3.55 13.67
N SER A 7 -23.08 -4.48 12.79
CA SER A 7 -24.37 -4.47 12.10
C SER A 7 -25.54 -5.05 12.91
N GLY A 8 -25.27 -5.61 14.10
CA GLY A 8 -26.32 -6.20 14.94
C GLY A 8 -26.99 -7.43 14.32
N VAL A 9 -26.35 -8.12 13.37
CA VAL A 9 -26.95 -9.29 12.67
C VAL A 9 -27.15 -10.50 13.57
N CYS A 10 -26.46 -10.57 14.70
CA CYS A 10 -26.61 -11.68 15.62
C CYS A 10 -27.64 -11.36 16.68
N GLN A 11 -28.84 -11.97 16.58
CA GLN A 11 -29.94 -11.77 17.53
C GLN A 11 -29.60 -12.26 18.96
N GLN A 12 -28.62 -13.16 19.08
CA GLN A 12 -28.15 -13.70 20.36
C GLN A 12 -26.99 -12.93 20.96
N GLU A 13 -26.56 -11.81 20.30
CA GLU A 13 -25.42 -10.99 20.71
C GLU A 13 -24.11 -11.80 20.93
N ALA A 14 -23.98 -12.95 20.25
CA ALA A 14 -22.86 -13.87 20.41
C ALA A 14 -21.57 -13.41 19.71
N LEU A 15 -21.65 -12.34 18.91
CA LEU A 15 -20.48 -11.78 18.24
C LEU A 15 -19.81 -10.74 19.15
N TYR A 16 -18.58 -10.96 19.48
CA TYR A 16 -17.80 -10.02 20.28
C TYR A 16 -16.36 -9.91 19.76
N GLN A 17 -15.74 -8.79 20.04
CA GLN A 17 -14.32 -8.58 19.77
C GLN A 17 -13.54 -8.88 21.05
N PRO A 18 -12.71 -9.93 21.10
CA PRO A 18 -11.86 -10.16 22.25
C PRO A 18 -10.84 -9.01 22.40
N GLU A 19 -10.37 -8.81 23.62
CA GLU A 19 -9.23 -7.95 23.85
C GLU A 19 -7.98 -8.57 23.19
N LEU A 20 -7.29 -7.77 22.39
CA LEU A 20 -6.13 -8.20 21.64
C LEU A 20 -4.90 -7.43 22.10
N SER A 21 -3.86 -8.16 22.48
CA SER A 21 -2.53 -7.63 22.77
C SER A 21 -1.59 -7.83 21.58
N TRP A 22 -0.38 -7.26 21.68
CA TRP A 22 0.70 -7.50 20.74
C TRP A 22 1.15 -8.98 20.76
N PRO A 23 1.47 -9.60 19.61
CA PRO A 23 1.40 -9.04 18.25
C PRO A 23 0.00 -9.14 17.60
N ARG A 24 -0.94 -9.87 18.23
CA ARG A 24 -2.26 -10.18 17.68
C ARG A 24 -3.11 -8.95 17.35
N ILE A 25 -2.91 -7.83 18.05
CA ILE A 25 -3.63 -6.57 17.80
C ILE A 25 -3.44 -6.05 16.36
N VAL A 26 -2.36 -6.44 15.69
CA VAL A 26 -2.06 -6.07 14.29
C VAL A 26 -3.18 -6.55 13.37
N ARG A 27 -3.79 -7.73 13.63
CA ARG A 27 -4.93 -8.22 12.85
C ARG A 27 -6.08 -7.23 12.84
N LYS A 28 -6.41 -6.65 13.99
CA LYS A 28 -7.48 -5.65 14.09
C LYS A 28 -7.10 -4.36 13.36
N ASN A 29 -5.88 -3.88 13.59
CA ASN A 29 -5.41 -2.62 13.02
C ASN A 29 -5.45 -2.64 11.48
N PHE A 30 -5.11 -3.77 10.85
CA PHE A 30 -5.08 -3.92 9.40
C PHE A 30 -6.36 -4.54 8.79
N SER A 31 -7.34 -4.95 9.60
CA SER A 31 -8.55 -5.60 9.11
C SER A 31 -9.83 -4.80 9.37
N ASP A 32 -9.82 -3.89 10.33
CA ASP A 32 -10.97 -3.04 10.64
C ASP A 32 -10.79 -1.66 10.00
N PRO A 33 -11.58 -1.31 8.96
CA PRO A 33 -11.41 -0.06 8.24
C PRO A 33 -11.76 1.19 9.07
N LEU A 34 -12.46 1.01 10.19
CA LEU A 34 -12.80 2.12 11.11
C LEU A 34 -11.82 2.25 12.27
N LYS A 35 -10.89 1.32 12.40
CA LYS A 35 -9.86 1.41 13.43
C LYS A 35 -8.84 2.48 13.03
N ILE A 36 -8.66 3.49 13.89
CA ILE A 36 -7.57 4.46 13.73
C ILE A 36 -6.27 3.73 14.04
N HIS A 37 -5.33 3.79 13.10
CA HIS A 37 -4.03 3.17 13.26
C HIS A 37 -3.20 3.97 14.29
N PRO A 38 -2.63 3.33 15.31
CA PRO A 38 -1.94 4.04 16.40
C PRO A 38 -0.75 4.87 15.89
N GLU A 39 -0.04 4.36 14.88
CA GLU A 39 1.17 4.98 14.35
C GLU A 39 0.87 6.16 13.41
N THR A 40 -0.12 6.02 12.54
CA THR A 40 -0.44 7.02 11.51
C THR A 40 -1.57 7.95 11.92
N ARG A 41 -2.34 7.59 12.95
CA ARG A 41 -3.53 8.31 13.46
C ARG A 41 -4.64 8.51 12.45
N ILE A 42 -4.63 7.77 11.36
CA ILE A 42 -5.69 7.75 10.35
C ILE A 42 -6.32 6.36 10.25
N PRO A 43 -7.58 6.25 9.82
CA PRO A 43 -8.20 4.97 9.54
C PRO A 43 -7.68 4.40 8.23
N GLY A 44 -7.67 3.07 8.13
CA GLY A 44 -7.28 2.38 6.91
C GLY A 44 -5.84 1.89 6.92
N ARG A 45 -5.31 1.54 5.73
CA ARG A 45 -4.12 0.70 5.58
C ARG A 45 -2.98 1.36 4.82
N GLY A 46 -3.19 2.56 4.33
CA GLY A 46 -2.22 3.36 3.61
C GLY A 46 -2.27 4.83 4.05
N THR A 47 -1.52 5.69 3.38
CA THR A 47 -1.52 7.13 3.65
C THR A 47 -2.60 7.87 2.85
N GLU A 48 -2.99 9.05 3.31
CA GLU A 48 -3.97 9.88 2.63
C GLU A 48 -3.46 10.39 1.27
N GLU A 49 -2.18 10.72 1.18
CA GLU A 49 -1.58 11.25 -0.04
C GLU A 49 -1.66 10.29 -1.23
N MET A 50 -1.54 8.98 -0.97
CA MET A 50 -1.69 7.96 -2.02
C MET A 50 -3.14 7.79 -2.47
N LYS A 51 -4.11 8.16 -1.62
CA LYS A 51 -5.53 7.93 -1.89
C LYS A 51 -6.25 9.14 -2.45
N THR A 52 -5.85 10.35 -2.06
CA THR A 52 -6.60 11.57 -2.29
C THR A 52 -5.78 12.65 -2.99
N ASN A 53 -5.13 13.49 -2.23
CA ASN A 53 -4.38 14.63 -2.71
C ASN A 53 -2.96 14.62 -2.19
N GLU A 54 -2.03 14.80 -3.08
CA GLU A 54 -0.66 15.04 -2.68
C GLU A 54 -0.50 16.49 -2.24
N VAL A 55 -0.24 16.70 -0.94
CA VAL A 55 -0.06 18.02 -0.34
C VAL A 55 1.31 18.23 0.30
N THR A 56 2.09 17.14 0.42
CA THR A 56 3.39 17.15 1.11
C THR A 56 4.57 17.48 0.21
N GLY A 57 4.37 17.46 -1.13
CA GLY A 57 5.44 17.61 -2.12
C GLY A 57 6.25 16.34 -2.34
N ARG A 58 5.70 15.18 -1.96
CA ARG A 58 6.36 13.88 -2.09
C ARG A 58 6.49 13.43 -3.54
N PHE A 59 5.42 13.61 -4.34
CA PHE A 59 5.40 13.16 -5.74
C PHE A 59 5.97 14.22 -6.67
N LYS A 60 7.29 14.19 -6.82
CA LYS A 60 8.03 15.09 -7.71
C LYS A 60 8.13 14.51 -9.12
N ARG A 61 8.35 15.36 -10.13
CA ARG A 61 8.73 14.89 -11.47
C ARG A 61 10.00 14.04 -11.41
N GLY A 62 10.09 13.04 -12.28
CA GLY A 62 11.17 12.07 -12.25
C GLY A 62 10.93 10.89 -11.31
N PHE A 63 9.84 10.92 -10.52
CA PHE A 63 9.47 9.83 -9.59
C PHE A 63 8.02 9.43 -9.77
N TYR A 64 7.75 8.16 -9.51
CA TYR A 64 6.40 7.65 -9.29
C TYR A 64 6.19 7.34 -7.82
N GLY A 65 5.02 7.70 -7.30
CA GLY A 65 4.46 7.05 -6.13
C GLY A 65 3.91 5.70 -6.54
N ALA A 66 4.12 4.68 -5.74
CA ALA A 66 3.57 3.37 -6.00
C ALA A 66 3.02 2.75 -4.70
N ALA A 67 1.96 1.97 -4.84
CA ALA A 67 1.40 1.19 -3.76
C ALA A 67 1.19 -0.25 -4.20
N LEU A 68 1.45 -1.19 -3.30
CA LEU A 68 1.14 -2.59 -3.46
C LEU A 68 0.07 -2.96 -2.44
N GLU A 69 -1.18 -3.07 -2.90
CA GLU A 69 -2.31 -3.43 -2.04
C GLU A 69 -2.46 -4.95 -1.98
N MET A 70 -2.02 -5.57 -0.89
CA MET A 70 -1.98 -7.01 -0.71
C MET A 70 -3.22 -7.53 0.02
N GLY A 71 -3.73 -8.69 -0.40
CA GLY A 71 -4.83 -9.42 0.24
C GLY A 71 -6.23 -9.05 -0.21
N ARG A 72 -6.41 -8.10 -1.11
CA ARG A 72 -7.71 -7.70 -1.66
C ARG A 72 -8.00 -8.36 -3.02
N PRO A 73 -9.28 -8.69 -3.32
CA PRO A 73 -10.46 -8.61 -2.45
C PRO A 73 -10.64 -9.87 -1.60
N GLY A 74 -10.70 -9.72 -0.27
CA GLY A 74 -11.19 -10.75 0.64
C GLY A 74 -10.31 -11.99 0.89
N VAL A 75 -9.14 -12.09 0.25
CA VAL A 75 -8.20 -13.22 0.43
C VAL A 75 -7.40 -13.08 1.73
N GLY A 76 -7.05 -11.84 2.07
CA GLY A 76 -6.15 -11.54 3.18
C GLY A 76 -4.68 -11.80 2.82
N ALA A 77 -3.77 -11.31 3.65
CA ALA A 77 -2.34 -11.49 3.51
C ALA A 77 -1.70 -11.86 4.84
N TRP A 78 -0.73 -12.78 4.83
CA TRP A 78 0.16 -13.00 5.95
C TRP A 78 1.28 -11.96 5.91
N PHE A 79 1.74 -11.50 7.08
CA PHE A 79 2.85 -10.55 7.10
C PHE A 79 4.15 -11.13 6.56
N ARG A 80 4.37 -12.44 6.62
CA ARG A 80 5.50 -13.11 5.94
C ARG A 80 5.49 -12.93 4.41
N ASP A 81 4.30 -12.81 3.80
CA ASP A 81 4.19 -12.53 2.37
C ASP A 81 4.33 -11.04 2.07
N VAL A 82 3.86 -10.18 2.99
CA VAL A 82 4.11 -8.73 2.95
C VAL A 82 5.61 -8.46 3.06
N GLU A 83 6.35 -9.16 3.94
CA GLU A 83 7.80 -9.04 4.06
C GLU A 83 8.52 -9.46 2.78
N LYS A 84 8.17 -10.61 2.17
CA LYS A 84 8.75 -11.04 0.89
C LYS A 84 8.62 -9.96 -0.19
N ALA A 85 7.44 -9.35 -0.27
CA ALA A 85 7.20 -8.25 -1.20
C ALA A 85 8.03 -7.01 -0.84
N ALA A 86 8.06 -6.61 0.42
CA ALA A 86 8.83 -5.47 0.89
C ALA A 86 10.34 -5.64 0.64
N MET A 87 10.90 -6.82 0.91
CA MET A 87 12.31 -7.13 0.65
C MET A 87 12.65 -7.09 -0.84
N ALA A 88 11.77 -7.63 -1.69
CA ALA A 88 11.95 -7.55 -3.13
C ALA A 88 11.91 -6.09 -3.64
N LEU A 89 11.01 -5.26 -3.11
CA LEU A 89 10.95 -3.84 -3.43
C LEU A 89 12.18 -3.08 -2.91
N ALA A 90 12.62 -3.37 -1.68
CA ALA A 90 13.83 -2.80 -1.10
C ALA A 90 15.08 -3.04 -1.97
N SER A 91 15.20 -4.23 -2.57
CA SER A 91 16.31 -4.57 -3.48
C SER A 91 16.37 -3.68 -4.74
N LEU A 92 15.26 -3.04 -5.11
CA LEU A 92 15.20 -2.06 -6.20
C LEU A 92 15.63 -0.65 -5.75
N GLY A 93 15.88 -0.46 -4.46
CA GLY A 93 16.25 0.84 -3.88
C GLY A 93 15.07 1.81 -3.82
N VAL A 94 13.86 1.32 -3.57
CA VAL A 94 12.69 2.17 -3.36
C VAL A 94 12.79 2.95 -2.04
N ALA A 95 12.13 4.09 -1.95
CA ALA A 95 11.98 4.83 -0.71
C ALA A 95 10.59 4.57 -0.13
N PHE A 96 10.50 3.74 0.92
CA PHE A 96 9.24 3.45 1.59
C PHE A 96 8.65 4.68 2.27
N GLU A 97 7.32 4.78 2.23
CA GLU A 97 6.58 5.84 2.89
C GLU A 97 6.68 5.72 4.41
N GLU A 98 7.25 6.73 5.04
CA GLU A 98 7.55 6.70 6.48
C GLU A 98 6.31 6.59 7.38
N ASN A 99 5.21 7.21 6.97
CA ASN A 99 3.97 7.23 7.74
C ASN A 99 3.03 6.07 7.39
N ASN A 100 3.47 5.14 6.53
CA ASN A 100 2.67 3.97 6.19
C ASN A 100 2.69 2.95 7.35
N PRO A 101 1.55 2.34 7.70
CA PRO A 101 1.47 1.35 8.77
C PRO A 101 2.39 0.13 8.60
N VAL A 102 2.59 -0.36 7.37
CA VAL A 102 3.50 -1.48 7.11
C VAL A 102 4.95 -1.04 7.35
N THR A 103 5.32 0.15 6.90
CA THR A 103 6.68 0.70 7.10
C THR A 103 7.00 0.87 8.58
N LYS A 104 6.00 1.17 9.42
CA LYS A 104 6.20 1.25 10.88
C LYS A 104 6.47 -0.11 11.53
N LEU A 105 6.10 -1.21 10.88
CA LEU A 105 6.42 -2.56 11.33
C LEU A 105 7.78 -3.06 10.81
N MET A 106 8.45 -2.33 9.92
CA MET A 106 9.77 -2.71 9.44
C MET A 106 10.84 -2.49 10.51
N THR A 107 11.66 -3.50 10.74
CA THR A 107 12.87 -3.41 11.58
C THR A 107 14.02 -2.77 10.83
N ASP A 108 14.05 -2.94 9.52
CA ASP A 108 15.03 -2.30 8.63
C ASP A 108 14.38 -1.94 7.29
N ARG A 109 14.25 -0.65 7.03
CA ARG A 109 13.67 -0.11 5.79
C ARG A 109 14.58 -0.30 4.57
N LYS A 110 15.89 -0.47 4.77
CA LYS A 110 16.83 -0.69 3.66
C LYS A 110 16.70 -2.08 3.07
N THR A 111 16.36 -3.04 3.90
CA THR A 111 16.15 -4.44 3.49
C THR A 111 14.69 -4.81 3.32
N GLY A 112 13.77 -4.02 3.88
CA GLY A 112 12.33 -4.31 3.87
C GLY A 112 11.90 -5.37 4.90
N GLN A 113 12.79 -5.74 5.83
CA GLN A 113 12.50 -6.72 6.88
C GLN A 113 11.46 -6.18 7.85
N ILE A 114 10.48 -7.02 8.17
CA ILE A 114 9.39 -6.73 9.10
C ILE A 114 9.69 -7.38 10.46
N ASN A 115 9.13 -6.83 11.52
CA ASN A 115 9.25 -7.39 12.86
C ASN A 115 8.82 -8.86 12.86
N PRO A 116 9.70 -9.81 13.25
CA PRO A 116 9.44 -11.24 13.20
C PRO A 116 8.23 -11.67 14.05
N GLU A 117 7.87 -10.94 15.10
CA GLU A 117 6.73 -11.27 15.94
C GLU A 117 5.38 -11.18 15.21
N VAL A 118 5.29 -10.39 14.12
CA VAL A 118 4.05 -10.22 13.36
C VAL A 118 3.97 -11.08 12.11
N LEU A 119 5.03 -11.78 11.70
CA LEU A 119 5.06 -12.51 10.43
C LEU A 119 3.96 -13.56 10.30
N GLU A 120 3.58 -14.18 11.40
CA GLU A 120 2.51 -15.18 11.48
C GLU A 120 1.12 -14.56 11.72
N GLU A 121 0.99 -13.24 11.62
CA GLU A 121 -0.30 -12.58 11.67
C GLU A 121 -0.90 -12.43 10.28
N LYS A 122 -2.13 -12.95 10.10
CA LYS A 122 -2.92 -12.78 8.87
C LYS A 122 -3.86 -11.61 9.02
N VAL A 123 -3.85 -10.71 8.04
CA VAL A 123 -4.67 -9.50 8.01
C VAL A 123 -5.56 -9.47 6.77
N LEU A 124 -6.61 -8.66 6.80
CA LEU A 124 -7.52 -8.53 5.65
C LEU A 124 -6.82 -7.91 4.45
N SER A 125 -5.95 -6.94 4.70
CA SER A 125 -5.14 -6.30 3.66
C SER A 125 -4.02 -5.49 4.29
N ALA A 126 -2.89 -5.41 3.58
CA ALA A 126 -1.77 -4.53 3.89
C ALA A 126 -1.39 -3.75 2.62
N ILE A 127 -0.94 -2.51 2.80
CA ILE A 127 -0.53 -1.66 1.68
C ILE A 127 0.93 -1.26 1.91
N ILE A 128 1.80 -1.58 0.96
CA ILE A 128 3.18 -1.10 0.93
C ILE A 128 3.21 0.11 0.01
N GLU A 129 3.59 1.27 0.53
CA GLU A 129 3.68 2.52 -0.23
C GLU A 129 5.13 2.98 -0.34
N PHE A 130 5.53 3.43 -1.53
CA PHE A 130 6.91 3.81 -1.80
C PHE A 130 7.04 4.78 -2.97
N LEU A 131 8.18 5.44 -3.05
CA LEU A 131 8.62 6.20 -4.23
C LEU A 131 9.66 5.40 -5.01
N ILE A 132 9.62 5.53 -6.33
CA ILE A 132 10.58 4.92 -7.23
C ILE A 132 10.91 5.88 -8.38
N PRO A 133 12.18 6.00 -8.82
CA PRO A 133 12.53 6.74 -10.02
C PRO A 133 11.79 6.23 -11.25
N GLN A 134 11.37 7.13 -12.14
CA GLN A 134 10.55 6.80 -13.31
C GLN A 134 11.21 5.76 -14.23
N GLU A 135 12.51 5.85 -14.41
CA GLU A 135 13.31 4.93 -15.25
C GLU A 135 13.32 3.50 -14.72
N LYS A 136 13.02 3.29 -13.44
CA LYS A 136 12.94 1.95 -12.82
C LYS A 136 11.57 1.27 -12.97
N LEU A 137 10.58 1.94 -13.57
CA LEU A 137 9.24 1.35 -13.71
C LEU A 137 9.25 -0.01 -14.45
N PRO A 138 9.97 -0.21 -15.57
CA PRO A 138 10.03 -1.52 -16.21
C PRO A 138 10.59 -2.60 -15.28
N THR A 139 11.63 -2.30 -14.52
CA THR A 139 12.24 -3.22 -13.55
C THR A 139 11.29 -3.53 -12.40
N LEU A 140 10.53 -2.53 -11.91
CA LEU A 140 9.49 -2.73 -10.90
C LEU A 140 8.42 -3.72 -11.41
N LEU A 141 7.93 -3.53 -12.64
CA LEU A 141 6.89 -4.38 -13.20
C LEU A 141 7.34 -5.85 -13.35
N GLU A 142 8.61 -6.09 -13.70
CA GLU A 142 9.17 -7.44 -13.71
C GLU A 142 9.37 -8.00 -12.28
N ALA A 143 9.74 -7.17 -11.32
CA ALA A 143 9.82 -7.59 -9.92
C ALA A 143 8.44 -7.97 -9.37
N LEU A 144 7.38 -7.23 -9.70
CA LEU A 144 6.02 -7.55 -9.28
C LEU A 144 5.55 -8.92 -9.78
N LYS A 145 5.90 -9.31 -11.01
CA LYS A 145 5.63 -10.67 -11.51
C LYS A 145 6.31 -11.74 -10.66
N LYS A 146 7.60 -11.54 -10.35
CA LYS A 146 8.37 -12.46 -9.51
C LYS A 146 7.86 -12.51 -8.06
N ILE A 147 7.35 -11.39 -7.55
CA ILE A 147 6.69 -11.34 -6.23
C ILE A 147 5.43 -12.21 -6.27
N ALA A 148 4.59 -12.07 -7.30
CA ALA A 148 3.35 -12.85 -7.44
C ALA A 148 3.57 -14.36 -7.41
N GLU A 149 4.72 -14.84 -7.92
CA GLU A 149 5.10 -16.27 -7.90
C GLU A 149 5.53 -16.76 -6.51
N LYS A 150 5.92 -15.87 -5.60
CA LYS A 150 6.53 -16.20 -4.31
C LYS A 150 5.63 -16.04 -3.10
N ILE A 151 4.48 -15.42 -3.27
CA ILE A 151 3.54 -15.12 -2.20
C ILE A 151 2.26 -15.93 -2.33
N ASP A 152 1.66 -16.27 -1.21
CA ASP A 152 0.39 -17.02 -1.14
C ASP A 152 -0.77 -16.04 -0.90
N THR A 153 -0.86 -15.02 -1.74
CA THR A 153 -1.96 -14.04 -1.73
C THR A 153 -2.04 -13.30 -3.07
N VAL A 154 -3.04 -12.45 -3.20
CA VAL A 154 -3.23 -11.56 -4.36
C VAL A 154 -2.82 -10.14 -4.02
N PHE A 155 -2.46 -9.35 -5.01
CA PHE A 155 -2.25 -7.93 -4.86
C PHE A 155 -2.66 -7.14 -6.11
N SER A 156 -2.94 -5.86 -5.93
CA SER A 156 -2.98 -4.86 -6.99
C SER A 156 -1.81 -3.89 -6.85
N GLY A 157 -1.29 -3.43 -7.98
CA GLY A 157 -0.27 -2.38 -8.01
C GLY A 157 -0.90 -1.07 -8.48
N ASP A 158 -0.68 -0.01 -7.73
CA ASP A 158 -1.14 1.33 -8.06
C ASP A 158 0.06 2.23 -8.36
N ILE A 159 -0.08 3.10 -9.36
CA ILE A 159 0.95 4.08 -9.73
C ILE A 159 0.35 5.48 -9.70
N ILE A 160 1.06 6.38 -9.07
CA ILE A 160 0.75 7.80 -9.02
C ILE A 160 1.87 8.56 -9.69
N SER A 161 1.52 9.41 -10.65
CA SER A 161 2.45 10.35 -11.29
C SER A 161 1.85 11.75 -11.34
N ARG A 162 2.71 12.73 -11.42
CA ARG A 162 2.29 14.07 -11.84
C ARG A 162 2.09 14.08 -13.34
N VAL A 163 1.08 14.81 -13.79
CA VAL A 163 0.89 15.10 -15.21
C VAL A 163 2.03 15.99 -15.68
N GLU A 164 2.63 15.67 -16.81
CA GLU A 164 3.73 16.44 -17.39
C GLU A 164 3.26 17.84 -17.88
N LYS A 165 4.20 18.74 -18.15
CA LYS A 165 3.87 20.11 -18.59
C LYS A 165 3.07 20.18 -19.89
N ASP A 166 3.22 19.18 -20.74
CA ASP A 166 2.51 19.03 -22.01
C ASP A 166 1.15 18.29 -21.86
N GLY A 167 0.75 17.96 -20.64
CA GLY A 167 -0.47 17.23 -20.32
C GLY A 167 -0.34 15.72 -20.46
N SER A 168 0.82 15.18 -20.82
CA SER A 168 1.04 13.74 -20.93
C SER A 168 1.21 13.05 -19.57
N ILE A 169 1.03 11.73 -19.56
CA ILE A 169 1.24 10.87 -18.40
C ILE A 169 2.37 9.90 -18.74
N SER A 170 3.53 10.09 -18.11
CA SER A 170 4.78 9.42 -18.48
C SER A 170 4.75 7.90 -18.42
N TYR A 171 4.03 7.29 -17.44
CA TYR A 171 3.99 5.83 -17.31
C TYR A 171 3.18 5.12 -18.41
N LEU A 172 2.28 5.82 -19.10
CA LEU A 172 1.43 5.18 -20.13
C LEU A 172 2.24 4.54 -21.25
N LYS A 173 3.37 5.15 -21.66
CA LYS A 173 4.26 4.59 -22.68
C LYS A 173 4.78 3.21 -22.31
N VAL A 174 5.20 3.03 -21.04
CA VAL A 174 5.74 1.75 -20.54
C VAL A 174 4.69 0.64 -20.60
N PHE A 175 3.43 0.97 -20.33
CA PHE A 175 2.34 -0.02 -20.40
C PHE A 175 1.95 -0.36 -21.82
N GLN A 176 1.94 0.62 -22.73
CA GLN A 176 1.62 0.42 -24.16
C GLN A 176 2.67 -0.47 -24.84
N GLU A 177 3.95 -0.22 -24.61
CA GLU A 177 5.07 -0.98 -25.20
C GLU A 177 5.16 -2.40 -24.65
N GLY A 178 4.73 -2.63 -23.43
CA GLY A 178 4.90 -3.90 -22.72
C GLY A 178 3.72 -4.87 -22.80
N SER A 179 2.65 -4.60 -23.54
CA SER A 179 1.40 -5.40 -23.58
C SER A 179 0.88 -5.74 -22.16
N ARG A 180 1.01 -4.80 -21.23
CA ARG A 180 0.65 -5.00 -19.82
C ARG A 180 -0.74 -4.47 -19.54
N PHE A 181 -1.44 -5.16 -18.63
CA PHE A 181 -2.78 -4.72 -18.23
C PHE A 181 -2.68 -3.46 -17.35
N LEU A 182 -3.32 -2.39 -17.79
CA LEU A 182 -3.59 -1.19 -17.05
C LEU A 182 -5.09 -0.99 -16.92
N SER A 183 -5.61 -0.89 -15.71
CA SER A 183 -7.03 -0.60 -15.52
C SER A 183 -7.34 0.83 -15.96
N ILE A 184 -8.36 0.97 -16.82
CA ILE A 184 -8.87 2.29 -17.24
C ILE A 184 -9.66 3.01 -16.15
N ASN A 185 -9.98 2.32 -15.05
CA ASN A 185 -10.75 2.85 -13.92
C ASN A 185 -9.87 3.50 -12.85
N GLY A 186 -8.67 3.94 -13.21
CA GLY A 186 -7.80 4.70 -12.31
C GLY A 186 -8.45 6.01 -11.87
N LYS A 187 -8.15 6.44 -10.65
CA LYS A 187 -8.62 7.72 -10.13
C LYS A 187 -7.81 8.86 -10.72
N SER A 188 -8.48 9.87 -11.27
CA SER A 188 -7.86 11.17 -11.50
C SER A 188 -8.06 12.03 -10.26
N ASN A 189 -6.98 12.47 -9.66
CA ASN A 189 -7.03 13.39 -8.53
C ASN A 189 -6.95 14.82 -9.05
N VAL A 190 -7.98 15.61 -8.80
CA VAL A 190 -8.08 16.99 -9.28
C VAL A 190 -7.34 18.00 -8.39
N GLY A 191 -6.61 17.52 -7.39
CA GLY A 191 -5.76 18.37 -6.58
C GLY A 191 -6.52 19.39 -5.73
N LEU A 192 -7.47 18.96 -4.93
CA LEU A 192 -8.22 19.84 -4.04
C LEU A 192 -7.35 20.48 -2.94
N GLY A 193 -6.17 19.95 -2.69
CA GLY A 193 -5.19 20.52 -1.78
C GLY A 193 -4.20 21.47 -2.48
N ARG A 194 -3.52 22.29 -1.69
CA ARG A 194 -2.38 23.08 -2.17
C ARG A 194 -1.10 22.30 -1.90
N PRO A 195 -0.33 21.88 -2.93
CA PRO A 195 0.93 21.19 -2.71
C PRO A 195 1.89 22.11 -1.95
N LYS A 196 2.60 21.55 -0.98
CA LYS A 196 3.68 22.25 -0.25
C LYS A 196 4.87 22.55 -1.16
N TYR A 197 5.05 21.72 -2.16
CA TYR A 197 6.11 21.86 -3.15
C TYR A 197 5.55 22.39 -4.47
N ARG A 198 6.10 23.50 -4.94
CA ARG A 198 5.86 24.02 -6.28
C ARG A 198 7.15 23.89 -7.06
N GLU A 199 7.07 23.30 -8.24
CA GLU A 199 8.15 23.41 -9.22
C GLU A 199 7.97 24.74 -9.94
N ASP A 200 9.00 25.56 -9.95
CA ASP A 200 9.08 26.79 -10.72
C ASP A 200 9.14 26.50 -12.23
#